data_008f6fc83c81c41faa84ca2061672890
#
_entry.id   008f6fc83c81c41faa84ca2061672890
#
_cell.length_a   1.000
_cell.length_b   1.000
_cell.length_c   1.000
_cell.angle_alpha   90.00
_cell.angle_beta   90.00
_cell.angle_gamma   90.00
#
_symmetry.space_group_name_H-M   'P 1'
#
loop_
_entity.id
_entity.type
_entity.pdbx_description
1 polymer ?
#
loop_
_entity_poly.entity_id
_entity_poly.type
_entity_poly.pdbx_seq_one_letter_code
_entity_poly.pdbx_strand_id
1 'polypeptide(L)'
;VITVDGEQAGVCRTAEDAQTLLDRIKAKYTTASDDGAQFMQAVHVQNVIAPVEYTSDFGELYEYLSPRLDVTATRNVTYTEQIPYETITRENDERDQTYQATLQPGHEGEAVVTAEITTVDGQEHGRTILERTVLSQATNEIVEVGTKNVGIGTGTLDYPLTSYTFTSAFKWRWGRLHSGVDLATPEGSPVYAADNGKVILAECSGDGYGNYIILDHGNGMKTL
;
A
#
# COMPACT_ATOMS: atom_id res chain seq x y z
N VAL A 1 37.74 38.62 17.70
CA VAL A 1 36.50 38.34 18.46
C VAL A 1 35.57 37.58 17.56
N ILE A 2 34.98 36.48 18.06
CA ILE A 2 33.86 35.77 17.45
C ILE A 2 32.59 36.25 18.12
N THR A 3 31.63 36.65 17.32
CA THR A 3 30.24 36.93 17.80
C THR A 3 29.25 35.95 17.17
N VAL A 4 28.27 35.57 17.95
CA VAL A 4 27.14 34.68 17.53
C VAL A 4 25.85 35.43 17.85
N ASP A 5 25.03 35.65 16.83
CA ASP A 5 23.76 36.40 16.95
C ASP A 5 23.92 37.77 17.62
N GLY A 6 25.08 38.41 17.38
CA GLY A 6 25.45 39.74 17.91
C GLY A 6 26.07 39.73 19.30
N GLU A 7 26.12 38.61 20.00
CA GLU A 7 26.76 38.46 21.31
C GLU A 7 28.20 37.96 21.17
N GLN A 8 29.11 38.49 22.02
CA GLN A 8 30.48 38.02 22.03
C GLN A 8 30.57 36.60 22.59
N ALA A 9 31.07 35.67 21.78
CA ALA A 9 31.20 34.25 22.15
C ALA A 9 32.61 33.85 22.56
N GLY A 10 33.65 34.57 22.03
CA GLY A 10 35.04 34.32 22.41
C GLY A 10 36.05 35.23 21.71
N VAL A 11 37.30 35.17 22.16
CA VAL A 11 38.38 35.96 21.62
C VAL A 11 39.54 35.04 21.23
N CYS A 12 39.83 34.94 19.92
CA CYS A 12 41.00 34.22 19.41
C CYS A 12 42.20 35.17 19.28
N ARG A 13 43.43 34.62 19.24
CA ARG A 13 44.66 35.42 19.07
C ARG A 13 44.72 36.10 17.73
N THR A 14 44.29 35.39 16.70
CA THR A 14 44.27 35.88 15.31
C THR A 14 42.89 35.62 14.69
N ALA A 15 42.62 36.32 13.58
CA ALA A 15 41.43 36.03 12.75
C ALA A 15 41.54 34.65 12.09
N GLU A 16 42.74 34.18 11.79
CA GLU A 16 43.03 32.88 11.21
C GLU A 16 42.67 31.75 12.20
N ASP A 17 43.06 31.91 13.48
CA ASP A 17 42.66 30.96 14.54
C ASP A 17 41.14 30.89 14.69
N ALA A 18 40.46 32.04 14.61
CA ALA A 18 38.98 32.07 14.66
C ALA A 18 38.36 31.32 13.47
N GLN A 19 38.87 31.57 12.25
CA GLN A 19 38.40 30.86 11.04
C GLN A 19 38.67 29.36 11.13
N THR A 20 39.85 28.96 11.56
CA THR A 20 40.27 27.57 11.72
C THR A 20 39.33 26.85 12.71
N LEU A 21 38.95 27.51 13.81
CA LEU A 21 38.02 26.97 14.79
C LEU A 21 36.63 26.78 14.19
N LEU A 22 36.13 27.76 13.49
CA LEU A 22 34.80 27.72 12.81
C LEU A 22 34.77 26.65 11.73
N ASP A 23 35.81 26.53 10.93
CA ASP A 23 35.93 25.54 9.87
C ASP A 23 36.00 24.11 10.47
N ARG A 24 36.70 23.95 11.60
CA ARG A 24 36.69 22.68 12.36
C ARG A 24 35.30 22.27 12.88
N ILE A 25 34.51 23.24 13.32
CA ILE A 25 33.11 22.97 13.73
C ILE A 25 32.29 22.52 12.54
N LYS A 26 32.39 23.21 11.38
CA LYS A 26 31.69 22.81 10.16
C LYS A 26 32.11 21.41 9.70
N ALA A 27 33.42 21.13 9.70
CA ALA A 27 33.97 19.86 9.25
C ALA A 27 33.51 18.65 10.09
N LYS A 28 33.06 18.87 11.31
CA LYS A 28 32.48 17.82 12.16
C LYS A 28 31.19 17.24 11.57
N TYR A 29 30.43 18.06 10.84
CA TYR A 29 29.08 17.75 10.37
C TYR A 29 28.99 17.64 8.84
N THR A 30 30.08 17.87 8.12
CA THR A 30 30.14 17.84 6.66
C THR A 30 31.05 16.76 6.13
N THR A 31 30.79 16.34 4.90
CA THR A 31 31.62 15.41 4.13
C THR A 31 32.21 16.13 2.90
N ALA A 32 33.10 15.45 2.17
CA ALA A 32 33.69 16.01 0.95
C ALA A 32 32.69 16.27 -0.20
N SER A 33 31.49 15.70 -0.10
CA SER A 33 30.39 15.88 -1.07
C SER A 33 29.41 16.97 -0.69
N ASP A 34 29.55 17.59 0.48
CA ASP A 34 28.68 18.67 0.91
C ASP A 34 29.20 20.02 0.44
N ASP A 35 28.31 20.85 -0.11
CA ASP A 35 28.58 22.18 -0.58
C ASP A 35 27.98 23.23 0.34
N GLY A 36 28.63 24.42 0.38
CA GLY A 36 28.07 25.62 0.98
C GLY A 36 27.80 25.53 2.49
N ALA A 37 28.63 24.80 3.24
CA ALA A 37 28.47 24.65 4.70
C ALA A 37 28.46 26.02 5.41
N GLN A 38 27.34 26.30 6.09
CA GLN A 38 27.09 27.57 6.80
C GLN A 38 26.58 27.28 8.20
N PHE A 39 26.74 28.27 9.09
CA PHE A 39 26.04 28.25 10.39
C PHE A 39 24.64 28.79 10.22
N MET A 40 23.69 28.24 10.93
CA MET A 40 22.31 28.77 10.97
C MET A 40 22.25 30.07 11.77
N GLN A 41 23.15 30.22 12.76
CA GLN A 41 23.33 31.43 13.55
C GLN A 41 24.15 32.47 12.78
N ALA A 42 23.96 33.75 13.08
CA ALA A 42 24.74 34.85 12.52
C ALA A 42 26.14 34.90 13.18
N VAL A 43 27.11 34.20 12.59
CA VAL A 43 28.50 34.15 13.10
C VAL A 43 29.38 35.17 12.37
N HIS A 44 30.02 36.05 13.12
CA HIS A 44 30.93 37.04 12.59
C HIS A 44 32.30 37.01 13.29
N VAL A 45 33.37 37.24 12.54
CA VAL A 45 34.72 37.41 13.05
C VAL A 45 35.13 38.87 12.86
N GLN A 46 35.47 39.53 13.95
CA GLN A 46 35.93 40.94 13.94
C GLN A 46 37.31 41.06 14.56
N ASN A 47 38.14 41.89 13.94
CA ASN A 47 39.47 42.25 14.49
C ASN A 47 39.32 43.33 15.56
N VAL A 48 39.79 43.07 16.76
CA VAL A 48 39.84 44.01 17.85
C VAL A 48 41.27 44.06 18.43
N ILE A 49 41.66 45.18 19.02
CA ILE A 49 42.89 45.31 19.80
C ILE A 49 42.55 45.00 21.25
N ALA A 50 43.04 43.88 21.77
CA ALA A 50 42.82 43.47 23.16
C ALA A 50 44.12 42.89 23.75
N PRO A 51 44.34 42.98 25.06
CA PRO A 51 45.44 42.29 25.75
C PRO A 51 45.35 40.79 25.53
N VAL A 52 46.51 40.11 25.41
CA VAL A 52 46.60 38.65 25.14
C VAL A 52 45.96 37.82 26.23
N GLU A 53 45.94 38.32 27.46
CA GLU A 53 45.32 37.71 28.63
C GLU A 53 43.78 37.51 28.51
N TYR A 54 43.14 38.21 27.58
CA TYR A 54 41.69 38.08 27.30
C TYR A 54 41.40 37.08 26.18
N THR A 55 42.45 36.42 25.59
CA THR A 55 42.19 35.36 24.59
C THR A 55 41.74 34.08 25.22
N SER A 56 40.71 33.47 24.64
CA SER A 56 40.21 32.15 25.01
C SER A 56 41.20 31.05 24.57
N ASP A 57 41.31 29.97 25.36
CA ASP A 57 41.94 28.74 24.89
C ASP A 57 41.18 28.17 23.70
N PHE A 58 41.91 27.71 22.70
CA PHE A 58 41.31 27.21 21.45
C PHE A 58 40.41 25.98 21.69
N GLY A 59 40.87 25.05 22.52
CA GLY A 59 40.14 23.83 22.82
C GLY A 59 38.86 24.11 23.62
N GLU A 60 38.96 24.95 24.65
CA GLU A 60 37.82 25.34 25.48
C GLU A 60 36.77 26.10 24.66
N LEU A 61 37.21 27.00 23.76
CA LEU A 61 36.33 27.76 22.89
C LEU A 61 35.65 26.86 21.85
N TYR A 62 36.35 25.85 21.32
CA TYR A 62 35.76 24.85 20.44
C TYR A 62 34.68 24.04 21.14
N GLU A 63 34.95 23.49 22.34
CA GLU A 63 33.96 22.73 23.13
C GLU A 63 32.78 23.61 23.55
N TYR A 64 32.99 24.90 23.77
CA TYR A 64 31.92 25.83 24.08
C TYR A 64 31.02 26.14 22.88
N LEU A 65 31.59 26.38 21.69
CA LEU A 65 30.86 26.80 20.48
C LEU A 65 30.26 25.62 19.71
N SER A 66 30.97 24.47 19.64
CA SER A 66 30.56 23.32 18.83
C SER A 66 29.13 22.83 19.10
N PRO A 67 28.61 22.77 20.34
CA PRO A 67 27.22 22.37 20.60
C PRO A 67 26.20 23.51 20.49
N ARG A 68 26.63 24.73 20.13
CA ARG A 68 25.79 25.93 20.07
C ARG A 68 25.62 26.47 18.66
N LEU A 69 26.39 25.92 17.73
CA LEU A 69 26.38 26.32 16.34
C LEU A 69 25.86 25.19 15.49
N ASP A 70 24.66 25.36 14.96
CA ASP A 70 24.05 24.42 14.02
C ASP A 70 24.63 24.63 12.63
N VAL A 71 25.10 23.57 11.99
CA VAL A 71 25.73 23.62 10.67
C VAL A 71 24.77 23.08 9.63
N THR A 72 24.40 23.93 8.67
CA THR A 72 23.65 23.51 7.49
C THR A 72 24.57 23.36 6.31
N ALA A 73 24.31 22.33 5.49
CA ALA A 73 25.01 22.10 4.22
C ALA A 73 24.06 21.45 3.20
N THR A 74 24.44 21.51 1.93
CA THR A 74 23.68 20.87 0.86
C THR A 74 24.56 19.90 0.08
N ARG A 75 23.95 18.84 -0.49
CA ARG A 75 24.64 17.95 -1.43
C ARG A 75 23.67 17.37 -2.44
N ASN A 76 24.16 17.15 -3.64
CA ASN A 76 23.41 16.43 -4.66
C ASN A 76 23.65 14.92 -4.54
N VAL A 77 22.57 14.16 -4.58
CA VAL A 77 22.60 12.70 -4.61
C VAL A 77 21.83 12.19 -5.81
N THR A 78 22.33 11.12 -6.42
CA THR A 78 21.62 10.42 -7.50
C THR A 78 21.36 8.99 -7.03
N TYR A 79 20.12 8.54 -7.15
CA TYR A 79 19.70 7.19 -6.78
C TYR A 79 18.63 6.66 -7.72
N THR A 80 18.46 5.35 -7.71
CA THR A 80 17.40 4.67 -8.45
C THR A 80 16.17 4.53 -7.56
N GLU A 81 15.01 4.83 -8.13
CA GLU A 81 13.69 4.68 -7.52
C GLU A 81 12.87 3.66 -8.30
N GLN A 82 12.22 2.72 -7.60
CA GLN A 82 11.25 1.82 -8.19
C GLN A 82 9.92 2.54 -8.38
N ILE A 83 9.32 2.40 -9.57
CA ILE A 83 7.98 2.92 -9.88
C ILE A 83 7.00 1.77 -9.66
N PRO A 84 6.13 1.84 -8.65
CA PRO A 84 5.18 0.77 -8.38
C PRO A 84 4.18 0.62 -9.53
N TYR A 85 3.73 -0.61 -9.77
CA TYR A 85 2.61 -0.89 -10.66
C TYR A 85 1.29 -0.90 -9.88
N GLU A 86 0.19 -0.80 -10.63
CA GLU A 86 -1.16 -0.93 -10.09
C GLU A 86 -1.75 -2.28 -10.48
N THR A 87 -2.62 -2.85 -9.64
CA THR A 87 -3.43 -4.02 -9.98
C THR A 87 -4.78 -3.58 -10.52
N ILE A 88 -5.05 -3.92 -11.79
CA ILE A 88 -6.30 -3.65 -12.47
C ILE A 88 -7.15 -4.92 -12.41
N THR A 89 -8.31 -4.85 -11.78
CA THR A 89 -9.28 -5.94 -11.74
C THR A 89 -10.20 -5.87 -12.95
N ARG A 90 -10.30 -6.99 -13.68
CA ARG A 90 -11.24 -7.18 -14.79
C ARG A 90 -12.31 -8.18 -14.39
N GLU A 91 -13.55 -7.74 -14.36
CA GLU A 91 -14.70 -8.58 -14.07
C GLU A 91 -15.09 -9.46 -15.26
N ASN A 92 -15.49 -10.70 -14.97
CA ASN A 92 -15.97 -11.67 -15.95
C ASN A 92 -17.26 -12.34 -15.42
N ASP A 93 -18.39 -12.02 -16.01
CA ASP A 93 -19.72 -12.51 -15.63
C ASP A 93 -20.01 -13.93 -16.14
N GLU A 94 -19.14 -14.51 -16.95
CA GLU A 94 -19.22 -15.90 -17.36
C GLU A 94 -18.50 -16.84 -16.37
N ARG A 95 -17.67 -16.30 -15.46
CA ARG A 95 -16.89 -17.03 -14.49
C ARG A 95 -17.51 -16.96 -13.09
N ASP A 96 -17.48 -18.08 -12.38
CA ASP A 96 -17.92 -18.17 -10.99
C ASP A 96 -17.18 -17.17 -10.08
N GLN A 97 -17.84 -16.66 -9.04
CA GLN A 97 -17.27 -15.71 -8.08
C GLN A 97 -16.02 -16.23 -7.36
N THR A 98 -15.78 -17.52 -7.34
CA THR A 98 -14.55 -18.11 -6.79
C THR A 98 -13.38 -18.09 -7.77
N TYR A 99 -13.62 -17.73 -9.03
CA TYR A 99 -12.58 -17.67 -10.07
C TYR A 99 -11.76 -16.40 -9.93
N GLN A 100 -10.46 -16.59 -9.90
CA GLN A 100 -9.47 -15.50 -9.97
C GLN A 100 -8.27 -16.00 -10.77
N ALA A 101 -7.79 -15.20 -11.71
CA ALA A 101 -6.59 -15.52 -12.49
C ALA A 101 -5.85 -14.23 -12.86
N THR A 102 -4.52 -14.26 -12.75
CA THR A 102 -3.67 -13.20 -13.27
C THR A 102 -3.50 -13.36 -14.77
N LEU A 103 -4.08 -12.41 -15.54
CA LEU A 103 -3.97 -12.39 -17.00
C LEU A 103 -2.63 -11.80 -17.45
N GLN A 104 -2.13 -10.81 -16.70
CA GLN A 104 -0.87 -10.14 -16.94
C GLN A 104 -0.20 -9.87 -15.59
N PRO A 105 1.02 -10.36 -15.36
CA PRO A 105 1.77 -10.02 -14.16
C PRO A 105 2.20 -8.55 -14.19
N GLY A 106 2.19 -7.92 -13.01
CA GLY A 106 2.74 -6.58 -12.82
C GLY A 106 4.26 -6.59 -12.81
N HIS A 107 4.86 -5.53 -13.30
CA HIS A 107 6.30 -5.27 -13.21
C HIS A 107 6.53 -3.83 -12.78
N GLU A 108 7.39 -3.65 -11.81
CA GLU A 108 7.81 -2.31 -11.39
C GLU A 108 8.62 -1.65 -12.50
N GLY A 109 8.43 -0.35 -12.65
CA GLY A 109 9.27 0.51 -13.47
C GLY A 109 10.46 1.01 -12.66
N GLU A 110 11.34 1.75 -13.32
CA GLU A 110 12.56 2.29 -12.72
C GLU A 110 12.78 3.74 -13.17
N ALA A 111 13.17 4.60 -12.23
CA ALA A 111 13.58 5.97 -12.51
C ALA A 111 14.89 6.30 -11.82
N VAL A 112 15.69 7.15 -12.45
CA VAL A 112 16.85 7.80 -11.81
C VAL A 112 16.39 9.15 -11.31
N VAL A 113 16.69 9.42 -10.05
CA VAL A 113 16.34 10.66 -9.36
C VAL A 113 17.62 11.36 -8.91
N THR A 114 17.77 12.63 -9.28
CA THR A 114 18.77 13.52 -8.72
C THR A 114 18.07 14.47 -7.76
N ALA A 115 18.51 14.48 -6.51
CA ALA A 115 17.94 15.32 -5.47
C ALA A 115 19.03 16.10 -4.74
N GLU A 116 18.69 17.33 -4.34
CA GLU A 116 19.46 18.12 -3.39
C GLU A 116 18.99 17.76 -1.98
N ILE A 117 19.93 17.32 -1.15
CA ILE A 117 19.69 17.04 0.27
C ILE A 117 20.23 18.23 1.08
N THR A 118 19.39 18.80 1.93
CA THR A 118 19.80 19.77 2.94
C THR A 118 20.01 19.03 4.26
N THR A 119 21.18 19.23 4.87
CA THR A 119 21.52 18.65 6.18
C THR A 119 21.60 19.74 7.24
N VAL A 120 21.27 19.37 8.49
CA VAL A 120 21.54 20.16 9.68
C VAL A 120 22.30 19.24 10.64
N ASP A 121 23.47 19.66 11.09
CA ASP A 121 24.38 18.87 11.93
C ASP A 121 24.65 17.47 11.36
N GLY A 122 24.77 17.39 10.02
CA GLY A 122 25.04 16.16 9.28
C GLY A 122 23.85 15.23 9.10
N GLN A 123 22.68 15.58 9.64
CA GLN A 123 21.45 14.82 9.47
C GLN A 123 20.57 15.42 8.37
N GLU A 124 19.93 14.57 7.56
CA GLU A 124 19.02 15.02 6.52
C GLU A 124 17.82 15.73 7.14
N HIS A 125 17.63 16.99 6.78
CA HIS A 125 16.54 17.84 7.23
C HIS A 125 15.53 18.09 6.12
N GLY A 126 15.95 18.09 4.87
CA GLY A 126 15.11 18.29 3.70
C GLY A 126 15.68 17.66 2.44
N ARG A 127 14.78 17.40 1.48
CA ARG A 127 15.12 16.87 0.17
C ARG A 127 14.30 17.55 -0.91
N THR A 128 14.97 18.04 -1.94
CA THR A 128 14.34 18.64 -3.12
C THR A 128 14.74 17.85 -4.35
N ILE A 129 13.75 17.31 -5.07
CA ILE A 129 14.00 16.61 -6.34
C ILE A 129 14.33 17.65 -7.40
N LEU A 130 15.55 17.56 -7.98
CA LEU A 130 16.01 18.42 -9.06
C LEU A 130 15.64 17.84 -10.42
N GLU A 131 15.79 16.53 -10.58
CA GLU A 131 15.51 15.83 -11.83
C GLU A 131 15.00 14.42 -11.55
N ARG A 132 14.06 13.95 -12.38
CA ARG A 132 13.58 12.57 -12.35
C ARG A 132 13.44 12.06 -13.79
N THR A 133 14.28 11.11 -14.17
CA THR A 133 14.27 10.49 -15.49
C THR A 133 13.77 9.05 -15.39
N VAL A 134 12.64 8.75 -16.05
CA VAL A 134 12.08 7.39 -16.11
C VAL A 134 12.89 6.55 -17.08
N LEU A 135 13.50 5.46 -16.60
CA LEU A 135 14.23 4.49 -17.41
C LEU A 135 13.31 3.43 -17.99
N SER A 136 12.37 2.93 -17.19
CA SER A 136 11.34 1.99 -17.62
C SER A 136 10.01 2.32 -16.95
N GLN A 137 8.92 2.23 -17.69
CA GLN A 137 7.57 2.39 -17.15
C GLN A 137 7.16 1.13 -16.38
N ALA A 138 6.35 1.31 -15.33
CA ALA A 138 5.70 0.19 -14.69
C ALA A 138 4.68 -0.46 -15.64
N THR A 139 4.56 -1.78 -15.56
CA THR A 139 3.51 -2.53 -16.26
C THR A 139 2.50 -2.99 -15.23
N ASN A 140 1.25 -2.57 -15.37
CA ASN A 140 0.20 -2.92 -14.42
C ASN A 140 -0.13 -4.41 -14.43
N GLU A 141 -0.42 -4.97 -13.26
CA GLU A 141 -1.00 -6.30 -13.13
C GLU A 141 -2.46 -6.25 -13.58
N ILE A 142 -2.90 -7.29 -14.33
CA ILE A 142 -4.31 -7.47 -14.69
C ILE A 142 -4.79 -8.78 -14.09
N VAL A 143 -5.75 -8.70 -13.17
CA VAL A 143 -6.37 -9.85 -12.53
C VAL A 143 -7.81 -9.95 -13.00
N GLU A 144 -8.19 -11.10 -13.57
CA GLU A 144 -9.58 -11.41 -13.90
C GLU A 144 -10.25 -12.06 -12.68
N VAL A 145 -11.43 -11.57 -12.32
CA VAL A 145 -12.27 -12.12 -11.24
C VAL A 145 -13.64 -12.48 -11.79
N GLY A 146 -14.15 -13.65 -11.39
CA GLY A 146 -15.49 -14.07 -11.74
C GLY A 146 -16.53 -13.29 -10.95
N THR A 147 -17.63 -12.95 -11.61
CA THR A 147 -18.77 -12.27 -10.97
C THR A 147 -20.06 -13.07 -11.08
N LYS A 148 -20.03 -14.21 -11.83
CA LYS A 148 -21.17 -15.09 -11.99
C LYS A 148 -21.58 -15.71 -10.65
N ASN A 149 -22.75 -15.34 -10.18
CA ASN A 149 -23.31 -15.91 -8.97
C ASN A 149 -24.13 -17.16 -9.31
N VAL A 150 -23.50 -18.33 -9.18
CA VAL A 150 -24.14 -19.62 -9.42
C VAL A 150 -24.81 -20.23 -8.18
N GLY A 151 -24.64 -19.59 -7.01
CA GLY A 151 -25.14 -20.10 -5.73
C GLY A 151 -26.36 -19.37 -5.19
N ILE A 152 -26.82 -18.30 -5.86
CA ILE A 152 -28.01 -17.54 -5.45
C ILE A 152 -29.07 -17.66 -6.54
N GLY A 153 -30.24 -18.12 -6.17
CA GLY A 153 -31.39 -18.19 -7.04
C GLY A 153 -31.91 -16.79 -7.42
N THR A 154 -32.52 -16.70 -8.58
CA THR A 154 -33.18 -15.48 -9.09
C THR A 154 -34.40 -15.10 -8.28
N GLY A 155 -34.94 -16.06 -7.50
CA GLY A 155 -36.20 -15.96 -6.78
C GLY A 155 -37.44 -16.38 -7.63
N THR A 156 -37.19 -16.77 -8.88
CA THR A 156 -38.24 -17.30 -9.76
C THR A 156 -37.95 -18.77 -10.04
N LEU A 157 -38.83 -19.65 -9.68
CA LEU A 157 -38.66 -21.08 -9.92
C LEU A 157 -39.28 -21.46 -11.27
N ASP A 158 -38.48 -22.15 -12.07
CA ASP A 158 -38.97 -22.82 -13.28
C ASP A 158 -39.38 -24.25 -12.97
N TYR A 159 -40.16 -24.85 -13.88
CA TYR A 159 -40.50 -26.28 -13.75
C TYR A 159 -39.24 -27.13 -13.97
N PRO A 160 -39.03 -28.14 -13.05
CA PRO A 160 -37.85 -29.01 -13.15
C PRO A 160 -37.96 -30.05 -14.29
N LEU A 161 -39.03 -30.06 -15.05
CA LEU A 161 -39.30 -30.98 -16.13
C LEU A 161 -39.80 -30.23 -17.37
N THR A 162 -39.34 -30.60 -18.54
CA THR A 162 -39.79 -30.01 -19.82
C THR A 162 -41.16 -30.54 -20.26
N SER A 163 -41.56 -31.76 -19.80
CA SER A 163 -42.86 -32.35 -20.05
C SER A 163 -43.23 -33.20 -18.85
N TYR A 164 -44.45 -33.03 -18.35
CA TYR A 164 -44.89 -33.72 -17.15
C TYR A 164 -46.41 -33.86 -17.09
N THR A 165 -46.86 -34.81 -16.25
CA THR A 165 -48.25 -34.93 -15.81
C THR A 165 -48.34 -34.48 -14.36
N PHE A 166 -49.18 -33.49 -14.05
CA PHE A 166 -49.44 -33.07 -12.68
C PHE A 166 -50.23 -34.15 -11.96
N THR A 167 -49.69 -34.80 -10.94
CA THR A 167 -50.28 -35.93 -10.26
C THR A 167 -50.80 -35.62 -8.85
N SER A 168 -50.19 -34.65 -8.15
CA SER A 168 -50.66 -34.28 -6.82
C SER A 168 -50.35 -32.83 -6.46
N ALA A 169 -51.28 -32.14 -5.85
CA ALA A 169 -51.16 -30.80 -5.34
C ALA A 169 -50.61 -30.73 -3.90
N PHE A 170 -50.08 -29.57 -3.54
CA PHE A 170 -49.81 -29.18 -2.16
C PHE A 170 -51.15 -29.10 -1.42
N LYS A 171 -51.42 -30.09 -0.55
CA LYS A 171 -52.69 -30.17 0.22
C LYS A 171 -52.64 -31.22 1.32
N TRP A 172 -53.58 -31.12 2.26
CA TRP A 172 -53.82 -32.21 3.23
C TRP A 172 -54.43 -33.44 2.54
N ARG A 173 -53.76 -34.59 2.75
CA ARG A 173 -54.22 -35.89 2.26
C ARG A 173 -53.83 -37.01 3.24
N TRP A 174 -54.75 -37.96 3.45
CA TRP A 174 -54.50 -39.12 4.33
C TRP A 174 -53.95 -38.77 5.72
N GLY A 175 -54.48 -37.66 6.35
CA GLY A 175 -54.10 -37.25 7.70
C GLY A 175 -52.72 -36.52 7.80
N ARG A 176 -52.08 -36.19 6.70
CA ARG A 176 -50.82 -35.41 6.65
C ARG A 176 -50.82 -34.38 5.55
N LEU A 177 -50.03 -33.34 5.73
CA LEU A 177 -49.79 -32.33 4.73
C LEU A 177 -48.86 -32.91 3.65
N HIS A 178 -49.25 -32.83 2.38
CA HIS A 178 -48.37 -32.98 1.25
C HIS A 178 -47.68 -31.63 1.01
N SER A 179 -46.41 -31.54 1.35
CA SER A 179 -45.64 -30.29 1.40
C SER A 179 -45.02 -29.85 0.06
N GLY A 180 -45.40 -30.51 -1.03
CA GLY A 180 -44.91 -30.20 -2.38
C GLY A 180 -46.00 -30.46 -3.44
N VAL A 181 -45.55 -30.37 -4.67
CA VAL A 181 -46.31 -30.78 -5.86
C VAL A 181 -45.62 -31.99 -6.51
N ASP A 182 -46.44 -32.96 -6.97
CA ASP A 182 -45.89 -34.12 -7.67
C ASP A 182 -46.08 -33.96 -9.18
N LEU A 183 -45.00 -34.04 -9.90
CA LEU A 183 -44.95 -34.03 -11.36
C LEU A 183 -44.35 -35.34 -11.83
N ALA A 184 -45.10 -36.07 -12.68
CA ALA A 184 -44.62 -37.35 -13.20
C ALA A 184 -44.17 -37.24 -14.66
N THR A 185 -43.09 -37.92 -14.99
CA THR A 185 -42.54 -38.04 -16.33
C THR A 185 -42.01 -39.47 -16.51
N PRO A 186 -41.82 -39.97 -17.74
CA PRO A 186 -41.21 -41.27 -17.95
C PRO A 186 -39.84 -41.44 -17.29
N GLU A 187 -39.53 -42.68 -16.88
CA GLU A 187 -38.22 -42.99 -16.31
C GLU A 187 -37.10 -42.64 -17.29
N GLY A 188 -35.98 -42.13 -16.77
CA GLY A 188 -34.84 -41.63 -17.56
C GLY A 188 -34.97 -40.20 -18.12
N SER A 189 -36.11 -39.53 -17.85
CA SER A 189 -36.24 -38.12 -18.25
C SER A 189 -35.31 -37.24 -17.44
N PRO A 190 -34.70 -36.18 -18.05
CA PRO A 190 -33.89 -35.21 -17.34
C PRO A 190 -34.73 -34.43 -16.31
N VAL A 191 -34.15 -34.24 -15.12
CA VAL A 191 -34.68 -33.35 -14.09
C VAL A 191 -33.72 -32.17 -13.92
N TYR A 192 -34.23 -30.97 -14.04
CA TYR A 192 -33.43 -29.73 -14.01
C TYR A 192 -33.58 -29.02 -12.67
N ALA A 193 -32.55 -28.25 -12.31
CA ALA A 193 -32.67 -27.33 -11.19
C ALA A 193 -33.78 -26.28 -11.48
N ALA A 194 -34.66 -26.05 -10.52
CA ALA A 194 -35.73 -25.07 -10.70
C ALA A 194 -35.27 -23.62 -10.67
N ASP A 195 -34.12 -23.35 -10.12
CA ASP A 195 -33.43 -22.05 -10.11
C ASP A 195 -31.92 -22.29 -9.84
N ASN A 196 -31.11 -21.25 -9.95
CA ASN A 196 -29.71 -21.30 -9.54
C ASN A 196 -29.62 -21.70 -8.06
N GLY A 197 -28.61 -22.49 -7.69
CA GLY A 197 -28.46 -22.93 -6.30
C GLY A 197 -27.27 -23.83 -6.10
N LYS A 198 -27.00 -24.13 -4.84
CA LYS A 198 -25.97 -25.07 -4.40
C LYS A 198 -26.61 -26.40 -3.99
N VAL A 199 -26.12 -27.51 -4.52
CA VAL A 199 -26.51 -28.84 -4.03
C VAL A 199 -26.02 -29.02 -2.60
N ILE A 200 -26.97 -29.17 -1.65
CA ILE A 200 -26.64 -29.40 -0.24
C ILE A 200 -26.88 -30.86 0.19
N LEU A 201 -27.61 -31.61 -0.63
CA LEU A 201 -27.84 -33.05 -0.42
C LEU A 201 -28.05 -33.71 -1.77
N ALA A 202 -27.48 -34.89 -1.96
CA ALA A 202 -27.76 -35.81 -3.08
C ALA A 202 -27.58 -37.24 -2.56
N GLU A 203 -28.71 -37.91 -2.28
CA GLU A 203 -28.69 -39.25 -1.69
C GLU A 203 -29.89 -40.11 -2.08
N CYS A 204 -29.83 -41.41 -1.74
CA CYS A 204 -30.93 -42.34 -1.80
C CYS A 204 -31.36 -42.63 -0.36
N SER A 205 -32.56 -42.21 0.04
CA SER A 205 -33.03 -42.48 1.37
C SER A 205 -34.15 -43.53 1.40
N GLY A 206 -34.26 -44.23 2.54
CA GLY A 206 -35.33 -45.15 2.81
C GLY A 206 -36.59 -44.48 3.42
N ASP A 207 -36.66 -43.16 3.49
CA ASP A 207 -37.70 -42.37 4.14
C ASP A 207 -38.93 -42.07 3.24
N GLY A 208 -38.95 -42.62 2.03
CA GLY A 208 -40.05 -42.50 1.08
C GLY A 208 -39.81 -41.51 -0.06
N TYR A 209 -38.69 -40.76 -0.05
CA TYR A 209 -38.30 -39.89 -1.17
C TYR A 209 -37.53 -40.64 -2.27
N GLY A 210 -36.90 -41.76 -1.92
CA GLY A 210 -36.04 -42.50 -2.88
C GLY A 210 -34.73 -41.75 -3.18
N ASN A 211 -34.36 -41.65 -4.46
CA ASN A 211 -33.23 -40.86 -4.91
C ASN A 211 -33.68 -39.39 -5.01
N TYR A 212 -33.03 -38.49 -4.31
CA TYR A 212 -33.39 -37.07 -4.34
C TYR A 212 -32.21 -36.14 -4.16
N ILE A 213 -32.38 -34.91 -4.60
CA ILE A 213 -31.39 -33.83 -4.50
C ILE A 213 -32.06 -32.65 -3.83
N ILE A 214 -31.35 -32.00 -2.88
CA ILE A 214 -31.78 -30.75 -2.31
C ILE A 214 -30.85 -29.63 -2.79
N LEU A 215 -31.43 -28.58 -3.34
CA LEU A 215 -30.77 -27.34 -3.72
C LEU A 215 -31.09 -26.24 -2.70
N ASP A 216 -30.09 -25.55 -2.22
CA ASP A 216 -30.23 -24.29 -1.48
C ASP A 216 -29.98 -23.14 -2.47
N HIS A 217 -30.98 -22.29 -2.64
CA HIS A 217 -30.95 -21.16 -3.57
C HIS A 217 -30.35 -19.90 -2.97
N GLY A 218 -29.84 -19.93 -1.72
CA GLY A 218 -29.14 -18.81 -1.08
C GLY A 218 -30.03 -17.61 -0.69
N ASN A 219 -31.32 -17.64 -1.09
CA ASN A 219 -32.29 -16.58 -0.83
C ASN A 219 -33.35 -17.01 0.20
N GLY A 220 -33.07 -18.05 0.99
CA GLY A 220 -34.00 -18.65 1.95
C GLY A 220 -34.94 -19.72 1.37
N MET A 221 -34.87 -19.96 0.06
CA MET A 221 -35.63 -21.03 -0.60
C MET A 221 -34.75 -22.26 -0.81
N LYS A 222 -35.43 -23.42 -0.74
CA LYS A 222 -34.86 -24.73 -1.10
C LYS A 222 -35.83 -25.49 -1.97
N THR A 223 -35.30 -26.26 -2.92
CA THR A 223 -36.08 -27.22 -3.70
C THR A 223 -35.53 -28.63 -3.49
N LEU A 224 -36.43 -29.62 -3.61
CA LEU A 224 -36.14 -31.03 -3.50
C LEU A 224 -36.68 -31.75 -4.72
#